data_2dd4369f64a1814e8bd49ed15ec032cf
#
_entry.id   2dd4369f64a1814e8bd49ed15ec032cf
#
_cell.length_a   1.000
_cell.length_b   1.000
_cell.length_c   1.000
_cell.angle_alpha   90.00
_cell.angle_beta   90.00
_cell.angle_gamma   90.00
#
_symmetry.space_group_name_H-M   'P 1'
#
loop_
_entity.id
_entity.type
_entity.pdbx_description
1 polymer ?
#
loop_
_entity_poly.entity_id
_entity_poly.type
_entity_poly.pdbx_seq_one_letter_code
_entity_poly.pdbx_strand_id
1 'polypeptide(L)'
;MVATNRNTILRGPGTVVFGGATLYDASGITCEIESATQGLPSSISGEIGTIKTDQTGKISFTPCGQISAAILAALFPYASAAIGSSACGAADTPCVVHGMSGTRVTLVNCCVQKMPEIYLSPVKTAFGSVELAAALGLAKGPTDAAALYTVEQAAYDAGAPDPTGITGVAYAGTFGALSIPDTADGWTITPEVTLQPVSTDTLGTIDWTVASVGCTAKCTPLGLTEEQILAALPATRARGSLIGGDDLVVTGAGGLKVTLHGASLVTGPLQWGNTQLRAGEIGFTAHRSFKDGVPGPVFEVELA
;
A
#
# COMPACT_ATOMS: atom_id res chain seq x y z
N MET A 1 2.95 -38.42 23.60
CA MET A 1 1.98 -37.35 23.37
C MET A 1 2.48 -36.14 24.15
N VAL A 2 3.04 -35.15 23.49
CA VAL A 2 3.51 -33.92 24.15
C VAL A 2 2.26 -33.12 24.51
N ALA A 3 2.06 -32.83 25.79
CA ALA A 3 0.94 -32.03 26.23
C ALA A 3 1.06 -30.63 25.59
N THR A 4 0.09 -30.27 24.79
CA THR A 4 0.00 -28.93 24.17
C THR A 4 -0.22 -27.92 25.30
N ASN A 5 0.80 -27.22 25.68
CA ASN A 5 0.69 -26.16 26.69
C ASN A 5 0.02 -24.93 26.02
N ARG A 6 -0.86 -24.24 26.75
CA ARG A 6 -1.48 -22.97 26.26
C ARG A 6 -0.45 -21.95 25.79
N ASN A 7 0.77 -22.00 26.32
CA ASN A 7 1.88 -21.12 25.93
C ASN A 7 2.52 -21.48 24.58
N THR A 8 2.20 -22.64 24.01
CA THR A 8 2.66 -23.05 22.66
C THR A 8 1.66 -22.74 21.55
N ILE A 9 0.48 -22.22 21.90
CA ILE A 9 -0.48 -21.74 20.92
C ILE A 9 -0.12 -20.31 20.58
N LEU A 10 0.28 -20.07 19.32
CA LEU A 10 0.51 -18.73 18.79
C LEU A 10 -0.78 -17.92 18.89
N ARG A 11 -0.85 -16.99 19.82
CA ARG A 11 -2.00 -16.11 20.06
C ARG A 11 -1.53 -14.71 20.38
N GLY A 12 -2.35 -13.76 20.03
CA GLY A 12 -2.22 -12.39 20.47
C GLY A 12 -1.75 -11.43 19.39
N PRO A 13 -1.75 -10.14 19.73
CA PRO A 13 -1.29 -9.11 18.82
C PRO A 13 0.17 -9.29 18.46
N GLY A 14 0.54 -8.70 17.33
CA GLY A 14 1.92 -8.62 16.88
C GLY A 14 2.23 -7.21 16.40
N THR A 15 3.50 -6.96 16.18
CA THR A 15 4.02 -5.73 15.57
C THR A 15 4.77 -6.08 14.30
N VAL A 16 4.77 -5.16 13.36
CA VAL A 16 5.56 -5.24 12.13
C VAL A 16 6.57 -4.10 12.14
N VAL A 17 7.84 -4.41 11.98
CA VAL A 17 8.89 -3.40 11.78
C VAL A 17 9.33 -3.46 10.33
N PHE A 18 9.11 -2.37 9.60
CA PHE A 18 9.44 -2.28 8.19
C PHE A 18 9.84 -0.85 7.82
N GLY A 19 10.88 -0.69 6.98
CA GLY A 19 11.36 0.63 6.54
C GLY A 19 11.79 1.55 7.70
N GLY A 20 12.25 1.00 8.82
CA GLY A 20 12.62 1.76 10.02
C GLY A 20 11.43 2.21 10.89
N ALA A 21 10.20 1.85 10.52
CA ALA A 21 8.98 2.18 11.26
C ALA A 21 8.41 0.95 11.97
N THR A 22 7.89 1.15 13.19
CA THR A 22 7.09 0.14 13.89
C THR A 22 5.62 0.38 13.54
N LEU A 23 4.99 -0.65 12.97
CA LEU A 23 3.62 -0.64 12.52
C LEU A 23 2.80 -1.55 13.44
N TYR A 24 1.70 -1.02 13.93
CA TYR A 24 0.71 -1.78 14.69
C TYR A 24 -0.40 -2.24 13.75
N ASP A 25 -1.05 -3.32 14.10
CA ASP A 25 -2.09 -3.94 13.28
C ASP A 25 -3.46 -3.85 13.94
N ALA A 26 -4.49 -3.58 13.13
CA ALA A 26 -5.87 -3.47 13.56
C ALA A 26 -6.66 -4.78 13.45
N SER A 27 -6.24 -5.71 12.58
CA SER A 27 -7.06 -6.86 12.19
C SER A 27 -6.39 -8.23 12.33
N GLY A 28 -5.10 -8.27 12.54
CA GLY A 28 -4.27 -9.47 12.59
C GLY A 28 -3.24 -9.54 11.47
N ILE A 29 -2.02 -9.95 11.81
CA ILE A 29 -0.91 -10.07 10.88
C ILE A 29 -0.89 -11.47 10.32
N THR A 30 -0.91 -11.59 8.99
CA THR A 30 -0.70 -12.87 8.30
C THR A 30 0.70 -12.87 7.70
N CYS A 31 1.48 -13.90 8.03
CA CYS A 31 2.78 -14.16 7.44
C CYS A 31 2.75 -15.52 6.77
N GLU A 32 2.86 -15.55 5.44
CA GLU A 32 2.82 -16.74 4.61
C GLU A 32 4.19 -16.96 3.99
N ILE A 33 4.70 -18.19 4.09
CA ILE A 33 5.93 -18.60 3.44
C ILE A 33 5.61 -19.87 2.67
N GLU A 34 5.73 -19.79 1.36
CA GLU A 34 5.40 -20.88 0.45
C GLU A 34 6.65 -21.32 -0.30
N SER A 35 6.74 -22.62 -0.56
CA SER A 35 7.75 -23.22 -1.41
C SER A 35 7.08 -23.86 -2.61
N ALA A 36 7.37 -23.38 -3.80
CA ALA A 36 7.00 -24.07 -5.03
C ALA A 36 7.89 -25.30 -5.19
N THR A 37 7.27 -26.43 -5.54
CA THR A 37 7.96 -27.69 -5.67
C THR A 37 7.59 -28.41 -6.96
N GLN A 38 8.50 -29.21 -7.50
CA GLN A 38 8.27 -30.07 -8.65
C GLN A 38 8.69 -31.50 -8.30
N GLY A 39 7.81 -32.46 -8.59
CA GLY A 39 8.11 -33.86 -8.44
C GLY A 39 9.17 -34.36 -9.43
N LEU A 40 10.02 -35.23 -9.00
CA LEU A 40 10.98 -35.97 -9.83
C LEU A 40 10.42 -37.30 -10.25
N PRO A 41 9.91 -37.44 -11.49
CA PRO A 41 9.35 -38.69 -11.94
C PRO A 41 10.45 -39.74 -12.31
N SER A 42 10.17 -40.99 -12.05
CA SER A 42 10.95 -42.14 -12.53
C SER A 42 10.01 -43.11 -13.24
N SER A 43 10.45 -43.59 -14.41
CA SER A 43 9.71 -44.59 -15.18
C SER A 43 9.59 -45.96 -14.50
N ILE A 44 10.44 -46.24 -13.51
CA ILE A 44 10.52 -47.49 -12.80
C ILE A 44 9.81 -47.46 -11.45
N SER A 45 9.92 -46.32 -10.73
CA SER A 45 9.52 -46.18 -9.33
C SER A 45 8.44 -45.13 -9.08
N GLY A 46 7.94 -44.46 -10.13
CA GLY A 46 7.01 -43.35 -9.99
C GLY A 46 7.73 -42.09 -9.54
N GLU A 47 7.16 -41.33 -8.62
CA GLU A 47 7.79 -40.14 -8.06
C GLU A 47 8.84 -40.50 -7.02
N ILE A 48 10.11 -40.17 -7.28
CA ILE A 48 11.25 -40.54 -6.44
C ILE A 48 11.74 -39.42 -5.53
N GLY A 49 11.21 -38.20 -5.68
CA GLY A 49 11.58 -37.07 -4.88
C GLY A 49 10.88 -35.80 -5.32
N THR A 50 11.12 -34.72 -4.58
CA THR A 50 10.57 -33.40 -4.86
C THR A 50 11.70 -32.38 -4.80
N ILE A 51 11.84 -31.57 -5.83
CA ILE A 51 12.77 -30.44 -5.84
C ILE A 51 12.01 -29.15 -5.55
N LYS A 52 12.64 -28.27 -4.79
CA LYS A 52 12.17 -26.91 -4.57
C LYS A 52 12.53 -26.06 -5.80
N THR A 53 11.55 -25.42 -6.40
CA THR A 53 11.71 -24.57 -7.58
C THR A 53 11.73 -23.10 -7.26
N ASP A 54 10.98 -22.67 -6.22
CA ASP A 54 10.95 -21.28 -5.75
C ASP A 54 10.55 -21.22 -4.28
N GLN A 55 10.74 -20.08 -3.65
CA GLN A 55 10.22 -19.78 -2.33
C GLN A 55 9.79 -18.32 -2.25
N THR A 56 8.58 -18.10 -1.78
CA THR A 56 7.99 -16.78 -1.61
C THR A 56 7.63 -16.53 -0.16
N GLY A 57 7.70 -15.29 0.26
CA GLY A 57 7.23 -14.83 1.56
C GLY A 57 6.32 -13.64 1.38
N LYS A 58 5.21 -13.62 2.12
CA LYS A 58 4.23 -12.55 2.07
C LYS A 58 3.77 -12.20 3.47
N ILE A 59 3.66 -10.91 3.74
CA ILE A 59 3.07 -10.39 4.98
C ILE A 59 1.91 -9.48 4.60
N SER A 60 0.77 -9.67 5.24
CA SER A 60 -0.39 -8.80 5.10
C SER A 60 -0.91 -8.39 6.47
N PHE A 61 -1.27 -7.12 6.61
CA PHE A 61 -1.82 -6.53 7.83
C PHE A 61 -2.51 -5.21 7.53
N THR A 62 -3.27 -4.68 8.49
CA THR A 62 -3.93 -3.36 8.38
C THR A 62 -3.27 -2.40 9.37
N PRO A 63 -2.47 -1.44 8.91
CA PRO A 63 -1.79 -0.49 9.80
C PRO A 63 -2.77 0.33 10.63
N CYS A 64 -2.48 0.48 11.91
CA CYS A 64 -3.23 1.34 12.82
C CYS A 64 -2.29 2.09 13.77
N GLY A 65 -2.79 3.05 14.51
CA GLY A 65 -2.03 3.85 15.46
C GLY A 65 -1.52 5.16 14.88
N GLN A 66 -0.50 5.71 15.50
CA GLN A 66 0.08 7.01 15.13
C GLN A 66 0.57 7.03 13.69
N ILE A 67 0.24 8.10 12.99
CA ILE A 67 0.78 8.39 11.66
C ILE A 67 2.03 9.27 11.84
N SER A 68 3.16 8.82 11.29
CA SER A 68 4.40 9.58 11.26
C SER A 68 4.97 9.62 9.84
N ALA A 69 5.86 10.56 9.57
CA ALA A 69 6.53 10.64 8.27
C ALA A 69 7.28 9.35 7.91
N ALA A 70 7.87 8.67 8.90
CA ALA A 70 8.55 7.38 8.68
C ALA A 70 7.56 6.28 8.29
N ILE A 71 6.38 6.23 8.91
CA ILE A 71 5.31 5.27 8.56
C ILE A 71 4.81 5.55 7.15
N LEU A 72 4.55 6.80 6.79
CA LEU A 72 4.10 7.18 5.44
C LEU A 72 5.14 6.79 4.39
N ALA A 73 6.42 7.08 4.63
CA ALA A 73 7.49 6.68 3.72
C ALA A 73 7.61 5.16 3.56
N ALA A 74 7.40 4.39 4.63
CA ALA A 74 7.42 2.93 4.58
C ALA A 74 6.21 2.34 3.82
N LEU A 75 5.02 2.94 3.97
CA LEU A 75 3.79 2.44 3.34
C LEU A 75 3.63 2.88 1.87
N PHE A 76 4.20 4.03 1.49
CA PHE A 76 4.05 4.63 0.15
C PHE A 76 5.38 4.88 -0.57
N PRO A 77 6.27 3.87 -0.70
CA PRO A 77 7.62 4.07 -1.24
C PRO A 77 7.65 4.42 -2.73
N TYR A 78 6.54 4.19 -3.46
CA TYR A 78 6.52 4.31 -4.93
C TYR A 78 5.88 5.60 -5.45
N ALA A 79 5.49 6.53 -4.58
CA ALA A 79 4.83 7.76 -4.99
C ALA A 79 5.58 8.54 -6.09
N SER A 80 6.91 8.54 -6.02
CA SER A 80 7.82 9.15 -7.00
C SER A 80 8.73 8.15 -7.74
N ALA A 81 8.51 6.84 -7.61
CA ALA A 81 9.38 5.83 -8.19
C ALA A 81 9.40 5.90 -9.71
N ALA A 82 10.58 5.78 -10.31
CA ALA A 82 10.73 5.68 -11.76
C ALA A 82 10.24 4.30 -12.25
N ILE A 83 9.59 4.28 -13.41
CA ILE A 83 9.23 3.03 -14.08
C ILE A 83 10.52 2.27 -14.45
N GLY A 84 10.57 0.98 -14.17
CA GLY A 84 11.75 0.13 -14.34
C GLY A 84 12.72 0.14 -13.16
N SER A 85 12.46 0.94 -12.10
CA SER A 85 13.30 0.90 -10.90
C SER A 85 13.02 -0.36 -10.07
N SER A 86 14.03 -0.78 -9.29
CA SER A 86 13.90 -1.85 -8.30
C SER A 86 12.92 -1.43 -7.20
N ALA A 87 12.02 -2.33 -6.84
CA ALA A 87 11.09 -2.13 -5.73
C ALA A 87 11.73 -2.41 -4.37
N CYS A 88 12.73 -3.30 -4.32
CA CYS A 88 13.45 -3.63 -3.09
C CYS A 88 14.58 -2.64 -2.76
N GLY A 89 14.92 -1.75 -3.72
CA GLY A 89 15.99 -0.76 -3.55
C GLY A 89 17.40 -1.34 -3.64
N ALA A 90 18.41 -0.52 -3.37
CA ALA A 90 19.83 -0.89 -3.46
C ALA A 90 20.34 -1.61 -2.18
N ALA A 91 19.59 -1.59 -1.11
CA ALA A 91 19.93 -2.24 0.16
C ALA A 91 18.72 -3.07 0.64
N ASP A 92 19.04 -4.19 1.30
CA ASP A 92 18.01 -5.04 1.87
C ASP A 92 17.16 -4.26 2.89
N THR A 93 15.85 -4.35 2.73
CA THR A 93 14.88 -3.77 3.65
C THR A 93 14.16 -4.90 4.39
N PRO A 94 14.62 -5.28 5.59
CA PRO A 94 14.02 -6.37 6.31
C PRO A 94 12.64 -6.01 6.83
N CYS A 95 11.75 -6.99 6.83
CA CYS A 95 10.47 -6.92 7.53
C CYS A 95 10.48 -7.89 8.70
N VAL A 96 10.27 -7.38 9.90
CA VAL A 96 10.25 -8.16 11.14
C VAL A 96 8.83 -8.22 11.66
N VAL A 97 8.26 -9.41 11.74
CA VAL A 97 7.01 -9.67 12.45
C VAL A 97 7.33 -10.24 13.81
N HIS A 98 6.88 -9.59 14.85
CA HIS A 98 7.07 -10.03 16.23
C HIS A 98 5.73 -10.26 16.91
N GLY A 99 5.43 -11.51 17.21
CA GLY A 99 4.19 -11.90 17.88
C GLY A 99 4.33 -11.91 19.40
N MET A 100 3.23 -11.69 20.10
CA MET A 100 3.15 -11.72 21.57
C MET A 100 3.63 -13.02 22.19
N SER A 101 3.61 -14.12 21.46
CA SER A 101 4.17 -15.43 21.88
C SER A 101 5.70 -15.44 21.98
N GLY A 102 6.38 -14.35 21.61
CA GLY A 102 7.83 -14.25 21.50
C GLY A 102 8.40 -14.79 20.20
N THR A 103 7.55 -15.26 19.27
CA THR A 103 8.02 -15.67 17.94
C THR A 103 8.31 -14.44 17.10
N ARG A 104 9.53 -14.35 16.61
CA ARG A 104 9.98 -13.29 15.71
C ARG A 104 10.36 -13.90 14.37
N VAL A 105 9.68 -13.45 13.32
CA VAL A 105 9.95 -13.83 11.92
C VAL A 105 10.53 -12.62 11.20
N THR A 106 11.70 -12.78 10.61
CA THR A 106 12.34 -11.75 9.81
C THR A 106 12.40 -12.21 8.38
N LEU A 107 11.71 -11.54 7.47
CA LEU A 107 11.94 -11.63 6.03
C LEU A 107 13.12 -10.70 5.69
N VAL A 108 14.14 -11.23 5.02
CA VAL A 108 15.44 -10.56 4.90
C VAL A 108 15.37 -9.31 4.03
N ASN A 109 14.61 -9.38 2.94
CA ASN A 109 14.43 -8.24 2.03
C ASN A 109 12.98 -8.20 1.56
N CYS A 110 12.32 -7.07 1.74
CA CYS A 110 10.90 -6.90 1.42
C CYS A 110 10.63 -5.64 0.64
N CYS A 111 9.62 -5.71 -0.21
CA CYS A 111 9.01 -4.55 -0.84
C CYS A 111 7.51 -4.49 -0.60
N VAL A 112 6.92 -3.32 -0.74
CA VAL A 112 5.47 -3.14 -0.67
C VAL A 112 4.85 -3.62 -1.98
N GLN A 113 4.16 -4.75 -1.96
CA GLN A 113 3.48 -5.29 -3.14
C GLN A 113 2.12 -4.62 -3.38
N LYS A 114 1.44 -4.28 -2.29
CA LYS A 114 0.18 -3.54 -2.34
C LYS A 114 0.23 -2.42 -1.31
N MET A 115 0.15 -1.19 -1.80
CA MET A 115 0.02 -0.01 -0.94
C MET A 115 -1.38 0.01 -0.31
N PRO A 116 -1.51 0.46 0.95
CA PRO A 116 -2.81 0.54 1.59
C PRO A 116 -3.66 1.65 0.98
N GLU A 117 -4.97 1.46 0.94
CA GLU A 117 -5.91 2.55 0.71
C GLU A 117 -5.84 3.55 1.86
N ILE A 118 -6.08 4.83 1.56
CA ILE A 118 -6.13 5.89 2.56
C ILE A 118 -7.59 6.31 2.72
N TYR A 119 -8.10 6.16 3.94
CA TYR A 119 -9.45 6.56 4.29
C TYR A 119 -9.40 7.85 5.11
N LEU A 120 -9.74 8.96 4.50
CA LEU A 120 -9.90 10.23 5.18
C LEU A 120 -11.37 10.39 5.59
N SER A 121 -11.75 9.64 6.62
CA SER A 121 -13.12 9.50 7.08
C SER A 121 -13.16 9.41 8.61
N PRO A 122 -14.17 10.01 9.26
CA PRO A 122 -14.32 9.93 10.72
C PRO A 122 -14.75 8.53 11.23
N VAL A 123 -15.17 7.64 10.32
CA VAL A 123 -15.75 6.33 10.68
C VAL A 123 -14.91 5.14 10.26
N LYS A 124 -13.79 5.36 9.55
CA LYS A 124 -12.90 4.29 9.09
C LYS A 124 -11.50 4.46 9.70
N THR A 125 -10.76 3.36 9.78
CA THR A 125 -9.31 3.41 10.05
C THR A 125 -8.62 4.19 8.93
N ALA A 126 -7.54 4.91 9.25
CA ALA A 126 -6.84 5.75 8.29
C ALA A 126 -6.30 4.97 7.08
N PHE A 127 -5.96 3.70 7.27
CA PHE A 127 -5.38 2.86 6.23
C PHE A 127 -6.13 1.55 6.05
N GLY A 128 -6.20 1.10 4.80
CA GLY A 128 -6.58 -0.25 4.43
C GLY A 128 -5.44 -1.26 4.62
N SER A 129 -5.61 -2.46 4.10
CA SER A 129 -4.61 -3.51 4.21
C SER A 129 -3.41 -3.23 3.30
N VAL A 130 -2.21 -3.50 3.82
CA VAL A 130 -0.94 -3.48 3.11
C VAL A 130 -0.46 -4.92 2.88
N GLU A 131 0.23 -5.14 1.77
CA GLU A 131 0.90 -6.41 1.50
C GLU A 131 2.38 -6.15 1.19
N LEU A 132 3.23 -6.89 1.87
CA LEU A 132 4.66 -6.92 1.66
C LEU A 132 5.05 -8.26 1.04
N ALA A 133 5.89 -8.24 0.02
CA ALA A 133 6.47 -9.45 -0.56
C ALA A 133 7.97 -9.53 -0.26
N ALA A 134 8.44 -10.72 0.04
CA ALA A 134 9.86 -10.99 0.23
C ALA A 134 10.55 -11.29 -1.10
N ALA A 135 11.75 -10.75 -1.26
CA ALA A 135 12.71 -11.08 -2.30
C ALA A 135 14.00 -11.60 -1.68
N LEU A 136 14.86 -12.19 -2.47
CA LEU A 136 16.19 -12.56 -2.00
C LEU A 136 17.01 -11.31 -1.68
N GLY A 137 17.82 -11.38 -0.62
CA GLY A 137 18.74 -10.31 -0.26
C GLY A 137 19.79 -10.08 -1.35
N LEU A 138 19.90 -8.86 -1.84
CA LEU A 138 20.86 -8.45 -2.86
C LEU A 138 22.32 -8.41 -2.37
N ALA A 139 22.50 -8.29 -1.06
CA ALA A 139 23.82 -8.18 -0.44
C ALA A 139 24.63 -9.49 -0.48
N LYS A 140 24.01 -10.62 -0.86
CA LYS A 140 24.66 -11.91 -0.97
C LYS A 140 24.74 -12.31 -2.42
N GLY A 141 25.96 -12.48 -2.91
CA GLY A 141 26.22 -12.87 -4.31
C GLY A 141 25.47 -14.18 -4.71
N PRO A 142 25.40 -14.50 -6.00
CA PRO A 142 24.57 -15.59 -6.53
C PRO A 142 24.98 -17.00 -6.07
N THR A 143 26.04 -17.14 -5.32
CA THR A 143 26.55 -18.40 -4.78
C THR A 143 26.11 -18.67 -3.34
N ASP A 144 25.61 -17.68 -2.61
CA ASP A 144 25.13 -17.88 -1.25
C ASP A 144 23.61 -18.05 -1.28
N ALA A 145 23.14 -19.26 -0.99
CA ALA A 145 21.74 -19.54 -0.73
C ALA A 145 21.30 -18.77 0.52
N ALA A 146 21.02 -17.49 0.39
CA ALA A 146 20.51 -16.66 1.48
C ALA A 146 19.15 -17.20 1.90
N ALA A 147 18.95 -17.38 3.18
CA ALA A 147 17.66 -17.70 3.73
C ALA A 147 16.70 -16.53 3.42
N LEU A 148 15.54 -16.82 2.84
CA LEU A 148 14.49 -15.84 2.59
C LEU A 148 13.99 -15.23 3.91
N TYR A 149 14.03 -16.03 4.98
CA TYR A 149 13.54 -15.66 6.29
C TYR A 149 14.35 -16.32 7.40
N THR A 150 14.27 -15.75 8.60
CA THR A 150 14.74 -16.35 9.83
C THR A 150 13.62 -16.37 10.88
N VAL A 151 13.66 -17.36 11.77
CA VAL A 151 12.72 -17.48 12.89
C VAL A 151 13.51 -17.60 14.18
N GLU A 152 13.17 -16.79 15.14
CA GLU A 152 13.81 -16.80 16.46
C GLU A 152 12.78 -16.60 17.58
N GLN A 153 13.18 -16.92 18.81
CA GLN A 153 12.42 -16.57 20.01
C GLN A 153 13.06 -15.35 20.66
N ALA A 154 12.27 -14.31 20.85
CA ALA A 154 12.70 -13.07 21.47
C ALA A 154 11.64 -12.56 22.43
N ALA A 155 12.03 -11.82 23.46
CA ALA A 155 11.08 -11.17 24.35
C ALA A 155 10.24 -10.16 23.54
N TYR A 156 8.93 -10.28 23.65
CA TYR A 156 8.00 -9.37 22.95
C TYR A 156 7.87 -8.07 23.73
N ASP A 157 8.22 -6.98 23.10
CA ASP A 157 7.90 -5.63 23.54
C ASP A 157 6.89 -5.04 22.56
N ALA A 158 5.66 -4.94 23.01
CA ALA A 158 4.58 -4.45 22.18
C ALA A 158 4.71 -2.95 21.88
N GLY A 159 5.34 -2.18 22.76
CA GLY A 159 5.09 -0.76 22.80
C GLY A 159 3.61 -0.47 23.04
N ALA A 160 3.22 0.79 23.02
CA ALA A 160 1.82 1.19 23.03
C ALA A 160 1.53 1.97 21.74
N PRO A 161 0.56 1.55 20.91
CA PRO A 161 0.12 2.38 19.80
C PRO A 161 -0.43 3.69 20.37
N ASP A 162 0.06 4.82 19.86
CA ASP A 162 -0.48 6.12 20.23
C ASP A 162 -1.74 6.40 19.39
N PRO A 163 -2.93 6.48 20.00
CA PRO A 163 -4.17 6.72 19.26
C PRO A 163 -4.35 8.18 18.84
N THR A 164 -3.49 9.09 19.33
CA THR A 164 -3.71 10.54 19.14
C THR A 164 -3.43 11.02 17.71
N GLY A 165 -2.71 10.25 16.91
CA GLY A 165 -2.36 10.62 15.51
C GLY A 165 -3.46 10.39 14.47
N ILE A 166 -4.61 9.81 14.82
CA ILE A 166 -5.64 9.41 13.85
C ILE A 166 -6.86 10.35 13.82
N THR A 167 -6.85 11.40 14.60
CA THR A 167 -8.01 12.28 14.76
C THR A 167 -8.13 13.30 13.63
N GLY A 168 -8.63 12.88 12.48
CA GLY A 168 -9.10 13.81 11.46
C GLY A 168 -10.61 13.76 11.36
N VAL A 169 -11.30 14.76 11.89
CA VAL A 169 -12.76 14.81 11.87
C VAL A 169 -13.32 15.62 10.71
N ALA A 170 -12.49 16.37 10.00
CA ALA A 170 -12.89 17.18 8.85
C ALA A 170 -11.83 17.07 7.76
N TYR A 171 -12.24 16.71 6.57
CA TYR A 171 -11.40 16.61 5.40
C TYR A 171 -11.95 17.47 4.28
N ALA A 172 -11.20 18.47 3.87
CA ALA A 172 -11.52 19.30 2.74
C ALA A 172 -10.65 18.97 1.54
N GLY A 173 -11.23 18.99 0.35
CA GLY A 173 -10.53 18.80 -0.92
C GLY A 173 -10.55 20.07 -1.77
N THR A 174 -9.48 20.30 -2.52
CA THR A 174 -9.43 21.33 -3.56
C THR A 174 -8.91 20.72 -4.86
N PHE A 175 -9.56 21.04 -5.98
CA PHE A 175 -9.16 20.60 -7.31
C PHE A 175 -9.27 21.79 -8.26
N GLY A 176 -8.15 22.40 -8.63
CA GLY A 176 -8.15 23.66 -9.34
C GLY A 176 -8.98 24.74 -8.62
N ALA A 177 -10.00 25.24 -9.28
CA ALA A 177 -10.95 26.19 -8.70
C ALA A 177 -12.09 25.53 -7.90
N LEU A 178 -12.23 24.21 -7.95
CA LEU A 178 -13.27 23.49 -7.24
C LEU A 178 -12.86 23.28 -5.79
N SER A 179 -13.67 23.76 -4.86
CA SER A 179 -13.51 23.52 -3.42
C SER A 179 -14.58 22.55 -2.94
N ILE A 180 -14.15 21.47 -2.29
CA ILE A 180 -15.01 20.43 -1.71
C ILE A 180 -14.84 20.49 -0.20
N PRO A 181 -15.64 21.34 0.50
CA PRO A 181 -15.43 21.60 1.92
C PRO A 181 -15.92 20.44 2.80
N ASP A 182 -16.84 19.63 2.32
CA ASP A 182 -17.45 18.55 3.09
C ASP A 182 -17.86 17.38 2.18
N THR A 183 -17.93 16.18 2.77
CA THR A 183 -18.31 14.94 2.09
C THR A 183 -19.20 14.08 2.97
N ALA A 184 -20.05 13.24 2.36
CA ALA A 184 -20.96 12.38 3.12
C ALA A 184 -20.25 11.30 3.94
N ASP A 185 -19.21 10.67 3.33
CA ASP A 185 -18.54 9.48 3.89
C ASP A 185 -17.01 9.65 3.98
N GLY A 186 -16.51 10.87 3.75
CA GLY A 186 -15.09 11.14 3.65
C GLY A 186 -14.53 10.83 2.26
N TRP A 187 -13.21 10.74 2.18
CA TRP A 187 -12.46 10.42 0.99
C TRP A 187 -11.89 9.00 1.05
N THR A 188 -11.94 8.32 -0.08
CA THR A 188 -11.18 7.09 -0.28
C THR A 188 -10.15 7.33 -1.36
N ILE A 189 -8.88 7.17 -1.02
CA ILE A 189 -7.75 7.34 -1.95
C ILE A 189 -7.10 5.98 -2.09
N THR A 190 -6.95 5.53 -3.33
CA THR A 190 -6.43 4.20 -3.67
C THR A 190 -5.15 4.36 -4.48
N PRO A 191 -3.97 4.33 -3.85
CA PRO A 191 -2.71 4.22 -4.54
C PRO A 191 -2.55 2.82 -5.12
N GLU A 192 -2.04 2.74 -6.34
CA GLU A 192 -1.82 1.48 -7.04
C GLU A 192 -0.38 1.38 -7.53
N VAL A 193 0.19 0.20 -7.42
CA VAL A 193 1.48 -0.14 -8.02
C VAL A 193 1.36 -1.47 -8.73
N THR A 194 1.92 -1.56 -9.93
CA THR A 194 2.12 -2.85 -10.60
C THR A 194 3.60 -3.18 -10.56
N LEU A 195 3.91 -4.32 -9.94
CA LEU A 195 5.26 -4.84 -9.84
C LEU A 195 5.42 -6.06 -10.74
N GLN A 196 6.58 -6.17 -11.39
CA GLN A 196 6.96 -7.34 -12.18
C GLN A 196 8.12 -8.05 -11.48
N PRO A 197 8.02 -9.38 -11.23
CA PRO A 197 9.10 -10.13 -10.63
C PRO A 197 10.29 -10.23 -11.58
N VAL A 198 11.48 -10.11 -11.01
CA VAL A 198 12.76 -10.41 -11.66
C VAL A 198 13.26 -11.71 -11.08
N SER A 199 13.33 -12.75 -11.90
CA SER A 199 13.69 -14.08 -11.44
C SER A 199 14.92 -14.60 -12.19
N THR A 200 15.70 -15.47 -11.55
CA THR A 200 16.81 -16.20 -12.15
C THR A 200 16.55 -17.71 -12.04
N ASP A 201 17.14 -18.48 -12.95
CA ASP A 201 17.00 -19.94 -12.99
C ASP A 201 17.54 -20.63 -11.74
N THR A 202 18.50 -20.00 -11.05
CA THR A 202 19.17 -20.59 -9.89
C THR A 202 18.60 -20.17 -8.55
N LEU A 203 18.00 -18.99 -8.45
CA LEU A 203 17.60 -18.39 -7.17
C LEU A 203 16.10 -18.09 -7.07
N GLY A 204 15.33 -18.26 -8.16
CA GLY A 204 13.94 -17.83 -8.20
C GLY A 204 13.81 -16.30 -8.23
N THR A 205 12.81 -15.75 -7.55
CA THR A 205 12.55 -14.31 -7.53
C THR A 205 13.58 -13.57 -6.68
N ILE A 206 14.37 -12.71 -7.31
CA ILE A 206 15.43 -11.93 -6.67
C ILE A 206 15.07 -10.47 -6.42
N ASP A 207 14.13 -9.92 -7.18
CA ASP A 207 13.70 -8.53 -7.08
C ASP A 207 12.32 -8.35 -7.72
N TRP A 208 11.82 -7.14 -7.63
CA TRP A 208 10.61 -6.68 -8.30
C TRP A 208 10.89 -5.33 -8.97
N THR A 209 10.40 -5.14 -10.19
CA THR A 209 10.51 -3.86 -10.88
C THR A 209 9.17 -3.14 -10.91
N VAL A 210 9.20 -1.83 -10.73
CA VAL A 210 8.01 -0.98 -10.81
C VAL A 210 7.60 -0.85 -12.27
N ALA A 211 6.48 -1.45 -12.66
CA ALA A 211 5.94 -1.39 -14.01
C ALA A 211 4.98 -0.21 -14.20
N SER A 212 4.17 0.12 -13.20
CA SER A 212 3.31 1.29 -13.21
C SER A 212 3.01 1.77 -11.79
N VAL A 213 2.72 3.06 -11.66
CA VAL A 213 2.22 3.68 -10.44
C VAL A 213 1.00 4.51 -10.83
N GLY A 214 -0.08 4.37 -10.09
CA GLY A 214 -1.32 5.11 -10.24
C GLY A 214 -1.86 5.55 -8.90
N CYS A 215 -2.83 6.46 -8.92
CA CYS A 215 -3.59 6.82 -7.74
C CYS A 215 -4.98 7.31 -8.16
N THR A 216 -6.00 6.84 -7.47
CA THR A 216 -7.37 7.32 -7.65
C THR A 216 -7.92 7.86 -6.33
N ALA A 217 -8.83 8.81 -6.42
CA ALA A 217 -9.53 9.34 -5.24
C ALA A 217 -11.02 9.42 -5.53
N LYS A 218 -11.83 9.16 -4.51
CA LYS A 218 -13.28 9.20 -4.59
C LYS A 218 -13.87 9.84 -3.35
N CYS A 219 -14.96 10.60 -3.55
CA CYS A 219 -15.79 11.11 -2.45
C CYS A 219 -17.21 11.39 -2.95
N THR A 220 -18.15 11.48 -2.01
CA THR A 220 -19.50 12.01 -2.27
C THR A 220 -19.57 13.41 -1.70
N PRO A 221 -19.44 14.47 -2.53
CA PRO A 221 -19.39 15.84 -2.05
C PRO A 221 -20.74 16.30 -1.50
N LEU A 222 -20.69 17.13 -0.47
CA LEU A 222 -21.84 17.85 0.07
C LEU A 222 -21.70 19.34 -0.26
N GLY A 223 -22.79 19.97 -0.61
CA GLY A 223 -22.84 21.41 -0.84
C GLY A 223 -22.30 21.91 -2.19
N LEU A 224 -21.90 21.02 -3.11
CA LEU A 224 -21.54 21.43 -4.47
C LEU A 224 -22.80 21.63 -5.33
N THR A 225 -22.74 22.66 -6.19
CA THR A 225 -23.77 22.88 -7.20
C THR A 225 -23.47 22.05 -8.46
N GLU A 226 -24.51 21.75 -9.21
CA GLU A 226 -24.41 21.08 -10.50
C GLU A 226 -23.44 21.79 -11.44
N GLU A 227 -23.50 23.11 -11.51
CA GLU A 227 -22.63 23.94 -12.33
C GLU A 227 -21.15 23.77 -11.96
N GLN A 228 -20.84 23.72 -10.68
CA GLN A 228 -19.46 23.53 -10.19
C GLN A 228 -18.89 22.18 -10.60
N ILE A 229 -19.71 21.10 -10.51
CA ILE A 229 -19.29 19.76 -10.92
C ILE A 229 -19.09 19.70 -12.43
N LEU A 230 -20.04 20.21 -13.21
CA LEU A 230 -19.95 20.20 -14.67
C LEU A 230 -18.80 21.05 -15.18
N ALA A 231 -18.49 22.17 -14.51
CA ALA A 231 -17.37 23.03 -14.89
C ALA A 231 -16.00 22.35 -14.65
N ALA A 232 -15.93 21.44 -13.68
CA ALA A 232 -14.71 20.70 -13.38
C ALA A 232 -14.48 19.48 -14.27
N LEU A 233 -15.53 19.00 -14.97
CA LEU A 233 -15.41 17.91 -15.93
C LEU A 233 -14.74 18.37 -17.23
N PRO A 234 -13.90 17.52 -17.85
CA PRO A 234 -13.29 17.85 -19.13
C PRO A 234 -14.34 18.14 -20.20
N ALA A 235 -14.36 19.35 -20.74
CA ALA A 235 -15.33 19.75 -21.76
C ALA A 235 -15.05 19.16 -23.15
N THR A 236 -13.83 18.70 -23.41
CA THR A 236 -13.44 18.15 -24.72
C THR A 236 -14.07 16.79 -24.97
N ARG A 237 -14.64 16.58 -26.15
CA ARG A 237 -15.21 15.31 -26.58
C ARG A 237 -14.37 14.58 -27.62
N ALA A 238 -13.24 15.15 -28.03
CA ALA A 238 -12.38 14.54 -29.02
C ALA A 238 -11.71 13.29 -28.45
N ARG A 239 -11.89 12.13 -29.09
CA ARG A 239 -11.18 10.90 -28.72
C ARG A 239 -9.68 11.10 -28.92
N GLY A 240 -8.87 10.66 -27.96
CA GLY A 240 -7.42 10.80 -28.00
C GLY A 240 -6.90 12.17 -27.56
N SER A 241 -7.76 13.11 -27.15
CA SER A 241 -7.30 14.33 -26.50
C SER A 241 -6.71 14.03 -25.13
N LEU A 242 -5.59 14.65 -24.81
CA LEU A 242 -5.09 14.68 -23.44
C LEU A 242 -6.04 15.49 -22.58
N ILE A 243 -6.44 14.92 -21.48
CA ILE A 243 -7.20 15.62 -20.45
C ILE A 243 -6.15 16.30 -19.55
N GLY A 244 -6.12 17.64 -19.58
CA GLY A 244 -5.34 18.42 -18.62
C GLY A 244 -5.88 18.20 -17.22
N GLY A 245 -5.01 18.12 -16.25
CA GLY A 245 -5.37 17.92 -14.85
C GLY A 245 -4.81 19.02 -13.97
N ASP A 246 -5.51 19.28 -12.89
CA ASP A 246 -5.05 20.11 -11.76
C ASP A 246 -4.65 19.18 -10.61
N ASP A 247 -3.91 19.70 -9.64
CA ASP A 247 -3.62 18.93 -8.44
C ASP A 247 -4.89 18.83 -7.58
N LEU A 248 -5.22 17.61 -7.17
CA LEU A 248 -6.21 17.38 -6.12
C LEU A 248 -5.49 17.32 -4.78
N VAL A 249 -5.79 18.26 -3.90
CA VAL A 249 -5.23 18.32 -2.55
C VAL A 249 -6.33 18.04 -1.55
N VAL A 250 -6.18 17.00 -0.74
CA VAL A 250 -7.09 16.66 0.36
C VAL A 250 -6.34 16.79 1.67
N THR A 251 -6.86 17.64 2.55
CA THR A 251 -6.24 17.93 3.85
C THR A 251 -7.21 17.62 4.98
N GLY A 252 -6.74 16.91 5.98
CA GLY A 252 -7.47 16.60 7.20
C GLY A 252 -7.05 17.48 8.37
N ALA A 253 -7.96 17.67 9.33
CA ALA A 253 -7.69 18.44 10.55
C ALA A 253 -6.55 17.86 11.41
N GLY A 254 -6.23 16.56 11.23
CA GLY A 254 -5.08 15.89 11.88
C GLY A 254 -3.74 16.11 11.20
N GLY A 255 -3.65 17.01 10.18
CA GLY A 255 -2.42 17.32 9.46
C GLY A 255 -2.07 16.31 8.34
N LEU A 256 -2.84 15.23 8.16
CA LEU A 256 -2.63 14.34 7.02
C LEU A 256 -3.09 15.02 5.74
N LYS A 257 -2.16 15.19 4.81
CA LYS A 257 -2.40 15.80 3.50
C LYS A 257 -2.04 14.81 2.41
N VAL A 258 -2.95 14.65 1.45
CA VAL A 258 -2.72 13.83 0.26
C VAL A 258 -2.89 14.70 -0.97
N THR A 259 -1.88 14.69 -1.83
CA THR A 259 -1.89 15.41 -3.11
C THR A 259 -1.85 14.39 -4.24
N LEU A 260 -2.82 14.44 -5.15
CA LEU A 260 -2.80 13.73 -6.41
C LEU A 260 -2.38 14.71 -7.51
N HIS A 261 -1.24 14.45 -8.14
CA HIS A 261 -0.68 15.36 -9.15
C HIS A 261 -1.35 15.18 -10.50
N GLY A 262 -1.57 16.29 -11.19
CA GLY A 262 -2.15 16.30 -12.52
C GLY A 262 -3.46 15.51 -12.58
N ALA A 263 -4.25 15.52 -11.54
CA ALA A 263 -5.46 14.73 -11.43
C ALA A 263 -6.52 15.21 -12.44
N SER A 264 -7.34 14.29 -12.92
CA SER A 264 -8.49 14.56 -13.76
C SER A 264 -9.76 14.05 -13.09
N LEU A 265 -10.79 14.87 -13.08
CA LEU A 265 -12.13 14.44 -12.68
C LEU A 265 -12.71 13.53 -13.77
N VAL A 266 -12.86 12.25 -13.48
CA VAL A 266 -13.29 11.24 -14.47
C VAL A 266 -14.74 10.79 -14.31
N THR A 267 -15.32 11.03 -13.14
CA THR A 267 -16.70 10.65 -12.83
C THR A 267 -17.37 11.75 -12.04
N GLY A 268 -18.49 12.24 -12.51
CA GLY A 268 -19.29 13.28 -11.84
C GLY A 268 -20.78 13.04 -12.10
N PRO A 269 -21.40 12.00 -11.49
CA PRO A 269 -22.82 11.75 -11.66
C PRO A 269 -23.64 12.81 -10.92
N LEU A 270 -24.66 13.29 -11.61
CA LEU A 270 -25.68 14.18 -11.04
C LEU A 270 -26.94 13.37 -10.78
N GLN A 271 -27.51 13.52 -9.61
CA GLN A 271 -28.71 12.80 -9.20
C GLN A 271 -29.79 13.79 -8.79
N TRP A 272 -30.93 13.75 -9.48
CA TRP A 272 -32.10 14.53 -9.13
C TRP A 272 -33.11 13.65 -8.39
N GLY A 273 -33.36 13.96 -7.13
CA GLY A 273 -34.37 13.29 -6.30
C GLY A 273 -35.52 14.22 -5.95
N ASN A 274 -36.64 13.66 -5.52
CA ASN A 274 -37.86 14.43 -5.17
C ASN A 274 -37.67 15.43 -4.02
N THR A 275 -36.59 15.33 -3.25
CA THR A 275 -36.37 16.14 -2.05
C THR A 275 -35.01 16.83 -1.96
N GLN A 276 -33.99 16.40 -2.73
CA GLN A 276 -32.66 17.02 -2.71
C GLN A 276 -31.87 16.73 -3.99
N LEU A 277 -31.26 17.78 -4.52
CA LEU A 277 -30.17 17.64 -5.49
C LEU A 277 -28.94 17.07 -4.74
N ARG A 278 -28.48 15.90 -5.16
CA ARG A 278 -27.23 15.34 -4.65
C ARG A 278 -26.31 15.06 -5.80
N ALA A 279 -25.08 15.53 -5.68
CA ALA A 279 -24.00 14.96 -6.44
C ALA A 279 -23.82 13.50 -6.01
N GLY A 280 -23.66 12.59 -6.96
CA GLY A 280 -23.23 11.23 -6.67
C GLY A 280 -21.74 11.19 -6.32
N GLU A 281 -21.19 10.00 -6.19
CA GLU A 281 -19.76 9.80 -5.99
C GLU A 281 -18.96 10.37 -7.17
N ILE A 282 -18.07 11.32 -6.90
CA ILE A 282 -17.12 11.85 -7.87
C ILE A 282 -15.79 11.13 -7.74
N GLY A 283 -15.13 10.92 -8.88
CA GLY A 283 -13.86 10.19 -8.95
C GLY A 283 -12.80 10.99 -9.69
N PHE A 284 -11.60 10.92 -9.16
CA PHE A 284 -10.40 11.54 -9.70
C PHE A 284 -9.35 10.47 -10.01
N THR A 285 -8.59 10.68 -11.07
CA THR A 285 -7.45 9.82 -11.42
C THR A 285 -6.21 10.70 -11.55
N ALA A 286 -5.15 10.35 -10.82
CA ALA A 286 -3.87 11.03 -10.89
C ALA A 286 -3.09 10.61 -12.14
N HIS A 287 -2.34 11.54 -12.66
CA HIS A 287 -1.41 11.30 -13.77
C HIS A 287 -0.01 11.76 -13.36
N ARG A 288 0.99 11.09 -13.92
CA ARG A 288 2.38 11.50 -13.67
C ARG A 288 2.61 12.87 -14.29
N SER A 289 3.01 13.82 -13.47
CA SER A 289 3.45 15.13 -13.95
C SER A 289 4.84 15.02 -14.59
N PHE A 290 5.08 15.86 -15.60
CA PHE A 290 6.41 16.02 -16.19
C PHE A 290 6.80 17.48 -16.09
N LYS A 291 7.88 17.76 -15.39
CA LYS A 291 8.46 19.10 -15.35
C LYS A 291 9.84 19.04 -16.01
N ASP A 292 10.00 19.82 -17.06
CA ASP A 292 11.26 19.90 -17.83
C ASP A 292 11.76 18.53 -18.35
N GLY A 293 10.80 17.63 -18.69
CA GLY A 293 11.10 16.27 -19.14
C GLY A 293 11.42 15.28 -18.01
N VAL A 294 11.44 15.72 -16.78
CA VAL A 294 11.67 14.84 -15.61
C VAL A 294 10.33 14.38 -15.06
N PRO A 295 10.11 13.06 -14.92
CA PRO A 295 8.89 12.54 -14.33
C PRO A 295 8.82 12.91 -12.83
N GLY A 296 7.74 13.59 -12.45
CA GLY A 296 7.42 13.94 -11.07
C GLY A 296 6.65 12.81 -10.35
N PRO A 297 6.27 13.02 -9.10
CA PRO A 297 5.43 12.10 -8.36
C PRO A 297 4.03 12.00 -8.98
N VAL A 298 3.38 10.86 -8.79
CA VAL A 298 1.96 10.67 -9.14
C VAL A 298 1.07 11.17 -8.01
N PHE A 299 1.50 10.93 -6.78
CA PHE A 299 0.83 11.39 -5.58
C PHE A 299 1.85 11.64 -4.46
N GLU A 300 1.44 12.35 -3.45
CA GLU A 300 2.22 12.58 -2.22
C GLU A 300 1.32 12.37 -1.01
N VAL A 301 1.88 11.81 0.05
CA VAL A 301 1.21 11.62 1.34
C VAL A 301 2.13 12.18 2.42
N GLU A 302 1.69 13.22 3.08
CA GLU A 302 2.53 13.96 4.03
C GLU A 302 1.75 14.36 5.29
N LEU A 303 2.47 14.69 6.34
CA LEU A 303 1.96 15.37 7.51
C LEU A 303 2.29 16.86 7.37
N ALA A 304 1.24 17.70 7.37
CA ALA A 304 1.33 19.16 7.26
C ALA A 304 1.50 19.82 8.63
#